data_8534c9807bc293b7e8a4de9972c0b09f
#
_entry.id   8534c9807bc293b7e8a4de9972c0b09f
#
_cell.length_a   1.000
_cell.length_b   1.000
_cell.length_c   1.000
_cell.angle_alpha   90.00
_cell.angle_beta   90.00
_cell.angle_gamma   90.00
#
_symmetry.space_group_name_H-M   'P 1'
#
loop_
_entity.id
_entity.type
_entity.pdbx_description
1 polymer ?
#
loop_
_entity_poly.entity_id
_entity_poly.type
_entity_poly.pdbx_seq_one_letter_code
_entity_poly.pdbx_strand_id
1 'polypeptide(L)'
;MKLFNDLKKLHCSPDELEAGDYFYSWSTNTHYRVLEVNHSEYFVIECIETGRTTPMTYSIEKAVRQVKADNEDIDLDRLTKIKPDEAYMIFGRK
;
A
#
# COMPACT_ATOMS: atom_id res chain seq x y z
N MET A 1 -9.43 15.05 13.36
CA MET A 1 -8.75 15.69 12.27
C MET A 1 -9.44 15.35 10.95
N LYS A 2 -9.73 16.39 10.20
CA LYS A 2 -10.52 16.24 9.01
C LYS A 2 -9.90 15.39 7.92
N LEU A 3 -8.64 15.66 7.62
CA LEU A 3 -7.96 14.94 6.58
C LEU A 3 -7.92 13.45 6.87
N PHE A 4 -7.66 13.12 8.10
CA PHE A 4 -7.59 11.73 8.50
C PHE A 4 -8.94 11.03 8.37
N ASN A 5 -10.00 11.74 8.73
CA ASN A 5 -11.33 11.18 8.58
C ASN A 5 -11.71 10.99 7.13
N ASP A 6 -11.28 11.91 6.28
CA ASP A 6 -11.56 11.78 4.85
C ASP A 6 -10.85 10.57 4.26
N LEU A 7 -9.62 10.33 4.67
CA LEU A 7 -8.88 9.16 4.20
C LEU A 7 -9.58 7.87 4.63
N LYS A 8 -10.13 7.87 5.82
CA LYS A 8 -10.80 6.69 6.32
C LYS A 8 -11.98 6.29 5.45
N LYS A 9 -12.62 7.27 4.80
CA LYS A 9 -13.76 6.99 3.95
C LYS A 9 -13.37 6.48 2.57
N LEU A 10 -12.09 6.45 2.25
CA LEU A 10 -11.62 6.07 0.94
C LEU A 10 -11.03 4.67 0.93
N HIS A 11 -11.63 3.78 1.69
CA HIS A 11 -11.17 2.39 1.72
C HIS A 11 -11.22 1.79 0.33
N CYS A 12 -10.24 0.97 0.02
CA CYS A 12 -10.15 0.32 -1.27
C CYS A 12 -9.82 -1.16 -1.07
N SER A 13 -10.09 -1.95 -2.08
CA SER A 13 -9.66 -3.34 -2.07
C SER A 13 -8.33 -3.46 -2.81
N PRO A 14 -7.60 -4.57 -2.56
CA PRO A 14 -6.27 -4.72 -3.17
C PRO A 14 -6.25 -4.60 -4.69
N ASP A 15 -7.32 -5.01 -5.36
CA ASP A 15 -7.34 -4.97 -6.82
C ASP A 15 -7.54 -3.58 -7.38
N GLU A 16 -7.80 -2.59 -6.53
CA GLU A 16 -7.94 -1.21 -6.97
C GLU A 16 -6.62 -0.45 -6.98
N LEU A 17 -5.55 -1.07 -6.51
CA LEU A 17 -4.26 -0.42 -6.42
C LEU A 17 -3.51 -0.54 -7.75
N GLU A 18 -2.70 0.46 -8.04
CA GLU A 18 -1.87 0.50 -9.25
C GLU A 18 -0.43 0.75 -8.88
N ALA A 19 0.47 0.45 -9.80
CA ALA A 19 1.89 0.70 -9.56
C ALA A 19 2.11 2.19 -9.28
N GLY A 20 2.90 2.47 -8.25
CA GLY A 20 3.16 3.82 -7.82
C GLY A 20 2.25 4.32 -6.73
N ASP A 21 1.12 3.65 -6.51
CA ASP A 21 0.21 4.05 -5.44
C ASP A 21 0.81 3.69 -4.09
N TYR A 22 0.38 4.42 -3.08
CA TYR A 22 0.63 4.07 -1.70
C TYR A 22 -0.67 3.59 -1.09
N PHE A 23 -0.60 2.85 0.00
CA PHE A 23 -1.80 2.55 0.75
C PHE A 23 -1.46 2.46 2.24
N TYR A 24 -2.49 2.69 3.05
CA TYR A 24 -2.35 2.72 4.49
C TYR A 24 -3.20 1.60 5.07
N SER A 25 -2.62 0.86 6.01
CA SER A 25 -3.34 -0.19 6.71
C SER A 25 -3.81 0.35 8.06
N TRP A 26 -5.11 0.39 8.24
CA TRP A 26 -5.69 0.89 9.49
C TRP A 26 -5.49 -0.08 10.64
N SER A 27 -5.45 -1.37 10.34
CA SER A 27 -5.32 -2.37 11.40
C SER A 27 -3.93 -2.40 11.99
N THR A 28 -2.91 -2.09 11.22
CA THR A 28 -1.53 -2.15 11.69
C THR A 28 -0.86 -0.78 11.75
N ASN A 29 -1.57 0.26 11.30
CA ASN A 29 -1.04 1.63 11.30
C ASN A 29 0.28 1.69 10.53
N THR A 30 0.29 1.13 9.32
CA THR A 30 1.48 1.00 8.53
C THR A 30 1.22 1.49 7.11
N HIS A 31 2.22 2.12 6.51
CA HIS A 31 2.13 2.64 5.15
C HIS A 31 2.91 1.75 4.19
N TYR A 32 2.38 1.58 2.99
CA TYR A 32 2.97 0.72 1.98
C TYR A 32 2.98 1.42 0.63
N ARG A 33 3.82 0.93 -0.25
CA ARG A 33 3.96 1.45 -1.59
C ARG A 33 3.99 0.31 -2.58
N VAL A 34 3.26 0.46 -3.68
CA VAL A 34 3.23 -0.53 -4.75
C VAL A 34 4.33 -0.20 -5.75
N LEU A 35 5.25 -1.11 -5.95
CA LEU A 35 6.35 -0.93 -6.89
C LEU A 35 6.24 -1.94 -8.01
N GLU A 36 6.53 -1.48 -9.22
CA GLU A 36 6.62 -2.40 -10.34
C GLU A 36 8.08 -2.70 -10.63
N VAL A 37 8.34 -3.91 -11.07
CA VAL A 37 9.68 -4.38 -11.37
C VAL A 37 9.68 -4.89 -12.79
N ASN A 38 10.75 -4.60 -13.52
CA ASN A 38 10.95 -5.16 -14.85
C ASN A 38 9.80 -4.80 -15.79
N HIS A 39 9.50 -3.51 -15.88
CA HIS A 39 8.52 -2.97 -16.82
C HIS A 39 7.13 -3.59 -16.63
N SER A 40 6.71 -3.64 -15.37
CA SER A 40 5.36 -4.08 -15.02
C SER A 40 5.13 -5.58 -15.15
N GLU A 41 6.20 -6.36 -15.25
CA GLU A 41 6.03 -7.81 -15.27
C GLU A 41 5.83 -8.38 -13.88
N TYR A 42 6.41 -7.72 -12.86
CA TYR A 42 6.34 -8.18 -11.48
C TYR A 42 6.05 -7.00 -10.57
N PHE A 43 5.51 -7.31 -9.41
CA PHE A 43 5.16 -6.29 -8.44
C PHE A 43 5.62 -6.71 -7.05
N VAL A 44 6.03 -5.72 -6.26
CA VAL A 44 6.35 -5.92 -4.85
C VAL A 44 5.68 -4.81 -4.06
N ILE A 45 5.48 -5.06 -2.78
CA ILE A 45 4.96 -4.06 -1.86
C ILE A 45 6.09 -3.72 -0.89
N GLU A 46 6.37 -2.44 -0.77
CA GLU A 46 7.37 -1.94 0.15
C GLU A 46 6.69 -1.35 1.37
N CYS A 47 7.14 -1.74 2.56
CA CYS A 47 6.69 -1.12 3.80
C CYS A 47 7.50 0.14 4.02
N ILE A 48 6.84 1.28 4.08
CA ILE A 48 7.56 2.57 4.19
C ILE A 48 8.33 2.66 5.49
N GLU A 49 7.74 2.20 6.58
CA GLU A 49 8.37 2.33 7.89
C GLU A 49 9.60 1.45 8.07
N THR A 50 9.61 0.28 7.47
CA THR A 50 10.71 -0.66 7.65
C THR A 50 11.61 -0.79 6.44
N GLY A 51 11.14 -0.40 5.27
CA GLY A 51 11.90 -0.57 4.04
C GLY A 51 11.88 -1.98 3.48
N ARG A 52 11.15 -2.88 4.11
CA ARG A 52 11.08 -4.27 3.66
C ARG A 52 10.15 -4.39 2.46
N THR A 53 10.45 -5.35 1.59
CA THR A 53 9.61 -5.61 0.44
C THR A 53 9.14 -7.06 0.44
N THR A 54 7.99 -7.28 -0.19
CA THR A 54 7.49 -8.63 -0.38
C THR A 54 8.23 -9.31 -1.52
N PRO A 55 8.14 -10.64 -1.62
CA PRO A 55 8.64 -11.32 -2.81
C PRO A 55 7.90 -10.82 -4.05
N MET A 56 8.55 -10.93 -5.19
CA MET A 56 7.95 -10.51 -6.45
C MET A 56 6.78 -11.42 -6.82
N THR A 57 5.71 -10.81 -7.30
CA THR A 57 4.54 -11.55 -7.77
C THR A 57 4.11 -10.99 -9.13
N TYR A 58 3.22 -11.72 -9.79
CA TYR A 58 2.77 -11.33 -11.12
C TYR A 58 1.62 -10.33 -11.10
N SER A 59 1.05 -10.05 -9.96
CA SER A 59 -0.05 -9.10 -9.87
C SER A 59 0.03 -8.31 -8.58
N ILE A 60 -0.53 -7.12 -8.62
CA ILE A 60 -0.54 -6.26 -7.43
C ILE A 60 -1.36 -6.90 -6.32
N GLU A 61 -2.48 -7.51 -6.69
CA GLU A 61 -3.31 -8.17 -5.69
C GLU A 61 -2.55 -9.26 -4.96
N LYS A 62 -1.78 -10.06 -5.70
CA LYS A 62 -0.99 -11.11 -5.07
C LYS A 62 0.10 -10.53 -4.20
N ALA A 63 0.70 -9.42 -4.62
CA ALA A 63 1.72 -8.76 -3.81
C ALA A 63 1.13 -8.27 -2.48
N VAL A 64 -0.06 -7.70 -2.54
CA VAL A 64 -0.71 -7.21 -1.32
C VAL A 64 -1.04 -8.39 -0.39
N ARG A 65 -1.45 -9.52 -0.96
CA ARG A 65 -1.72 -10.69 -0.15
C ARG A 65 -0.47 -11.25 0.49
N GLN A 66 0.70 -11.03 -0.11
CA GLN A 66 1.95 -11.41 0.53
C GLN A 66 2.20 -10.61 1.81
N VAL A 67 1.75 -9.36 1.82
CA VAL A 67 1.85 -8.55 3.04
C VAL A 67 1.05 -9.21 4.15
N LYS A 68 -0.12 -9.75 3.83
CA LYS A 68 -0.95 -10.45 4.81
C LYS A 68 -0.24 -11.70 5.32
N ALA A 69 0.46 -12.39 4.44
CA ALA A 69 1.18 -13.60 4.84
C ALA A 69 2.30 -13.28 5.81
N ASP A 70 2.95 -12.12 5.63
CA ASP A 70 4.04 -11.71 6.50
C ASP A 70 3.55 -11.09 7.80
N ASN A 71 2.39 -10.45 7.76
CA ASN A 71 1.83 -9.78 8.92
C ASN A 71 0.34 -10.12 9.00
N GLU A 72 0.02 -11.12 9.76
CA GLU A 72 -1.34 -11.64 9.84
C GLU A 72 -2.32 -10.65 10.45
N ASP A 73 -1.81 -9.63 11.11
CA ASP A 73 -2.68 -8.62 11.74
C ASP A 73 -3.25 -7.63 10.74
N ILE A 74 -2.74 -7.61 9.53
CA ILE A 74 -3.24 -6.65 8.55
C ILE A 74 -4.63 -7.09 8.06
N ASP A 75 -5.52 -6.10 7.94
CA ASP A 75 -6.87 -6.32 7.46
C ASP A 75 -6.96 -5.73 6.05
N LEU A 76 -7.02 -6.61 5.05
CA LEU A 76 -7.00 -6.17 3.66
C LEU A 76 -8.29 -5.47 3.24
N ASP A 77 -9.32 -5.53 4.06
CA ASP A 77 -10.56 -4.81 3.80
C ASP A 77 -10.54 -3.39 4.35
N ARG A 78 -9.48 -3.01 5.05
CA ARG A 78 -9.37 -1.70 5.68
C ARG A 78 -8.09 -1.01 5.24
N LEU A 79 -7.94 -0.90 3.94
CA LEU A 79 -6.82 -0.18 3.33
C LEU A 79 -7.34 1.11 2.72
N THR A 80 -6.52 2.15 2.79
CA THR A 80 -6.85 3.41 2.15
C THR A 80 -5.80 3.69 1.10
N LYS A 81 -6.25 3.88 -0.14
CA LYS A 81 -5.36 4.20 -1.25
C LYS A 81 -4.94 5.65 -1.15
N ILE A 82 -3.64 5.89 -1.33
CA ILE A 82 -3.07 7.23 -1.32
C ILE A 82 -2.34 7.40 -2.64
N LYS A 83 -2.76 8.39 -3.42
CA LYS A 83 -2.12 8.64 -4.69
C LYS A 83 -0.73 9.21 -4.49
N PRO A 84 0.17 9.05 -5.47
CA PRO A 84 1.56 9.50 -5.29
C PRO A 84 1.69 10.97 -4.89
N ASP A 85 0.89 11.85 -5.45
CA ASP A 85 0.99 13.26 -5.11
C ASP A 85 0.49 13.54 -3.69
N GLU A 86 -0.50 12.79 -3.24
CA GLU A 86 -0.98 12.90 -1.87
C GLU A 86 0.05 12.36 -0.88
N ALA A 87 0.74 11.29 -1.28
CA ALA A 87 1.76 10.72 -0.43
C ALA A 87 2.90 11.70 -0.20
N TYR A 88 3.23 12.47 -1.22
CA TYR A 88 4.27 13.47 -1.10
C TYR A 88 3.95 14.45 0.03
N MET A 89 2.71 14.86 0.16
CA MET A 89 2.29 15.78 1.21
C MET A 89 2.27 15.10 2.57
N ILE A 90 1.83 13.85 2.61
CA ILE A 90 1.70 13.12 3.87
C ILE A 90 3.05 12.79 4.48
N PHE A 91 4.00 12.34 3.64
CA PHE A 91 5.30 11.93 4.13
C PHE A 91 6.30 13.07 4.18
N GLY A 92 5.94 14.22 3.66
CA GLY A 92 6.71 15.43 3.82
C GLY A 92 7.95 15.52 2.98
N ARG A 93 8.08 14.71 1.92
CA ARG A 93 9.24 14.80 1.07
C ARG A 93 9.11 13.88 -0.10
N LYS A 94 9.95 14.09 -1.01
CA LYS A 94 9.98 13.29 -2.19
C LYS A 94 10.61 11.97 -1.96
#